data_05c22951bc581bc5bc33950bb72b10dc
#
_entry.id   05c22951bc581bc5bc33950bb72b10dc
#
_cell.length_a   1.000
_cell.length_b   1.000
_cell.length_c   1.000
_cell.angle_alpha   90.00
_cell.angle_beta   90.00
_cell.angle_gamma   90.00
#
_symmetry.space_group_name_H-M   'P 1'
#
loop_
_entity.id
_entity.type
_entity.pdbx_description
1 polymer ?
#
loop_
_entity_poly.entity_id
_entity_poly.type
_entity_poly.pdbx_seq_one_letter_code
_entity_poly.pdbx_strand_id
1 'polypeptide(L)'
;MQNMNFKRKLPVPKEIKEQYPLTAALAQLKQDRDTMIADVFTGRSDKLILIIGPCSADREDAVLEYCDRLAGLQEKTADKLILIPRVYTNKPRTTGEGYKGLLHQPDPEKQSDMLEGVIAIRRLHTNVLANTGLSTADEMLYPDNYRYLSDLLAYVAVGARSVENQEHRLTASGIAVPVGMKNPTSGDISVMLNSILAAQHPHTFIYRGWEVDTTGNPLAHAILRGYVNRHGEAIPNYHFEELEHLYNAYAAKGLENIALIVDANHSNSAKKYREQPRICKEVLHSCRHSEHIRSMVKGFMVESYLEGGSQKIGEHIYGKSITDPCIGWADTEKLVLDIAELI
;
A
#
# COMPACT_ATOMS: atom_id res chain seq x y z
N MET A 1 -6.97 32.18 -10.21
CA MET A 1 -7.95 31.09 -10.00
C MET A 1 -8.99 31.59 -9.02
N GLN A 2 -10.22 31.86 -9.49
CA GLN A 2 -11.24 32.57 -8.70
C GLN A 2 -11.82 31.74 -7.53
N ASN A 3 -11.74 30.42 -7.58
CA ASN A 3 -12.33 29.51 -6.58
C ASN A 3 -11.28 28.83 -5.68
N MET A 4 -10.05 29.34 -5.65
CA MET A 4 -8.98 28.86 -4.77
C MET A 4 -8.52 29.95 -3.83
N ASN A 5 -8.45 29.63 -2.53
CA ASN A 5 -7.87 30.48 -1.51
C ASN A 5 -6.53 29.88 -1.05
N PHE A 6 -5.43 30.56 -1.33
CA PHE A 6 -4.08 30.16 -0.90
C PHE A 6 -3.88 30.56 0.58
N LYS A 7 -4.10 29.62 1.50
CA LYS A 7 -4.05 29.88 2.95
C LYS A 7 -2.61 30.13 3.44
N ARG A 8 -1.68 29.24 3.07
CA ARG A 8 -0.26 29.33 3.45
C ARG A 8 0.60 28.51 2.50
N LYS A 9 1.88 28.85 2.38
CA LYS A 9 2.87 27.99 1.72
C LYS A 9 3.31 26.91 2.70
N LEU A 10 3.29 25.64 2.27
CA LEU A 10 3.83 24.54 3.05
C LEU A 10 5.35 24.44 2.88
N PRO A 11 6.09 23.97 3.87
CA PRO A 11 7.49 23.62 3.73
C PRO A 11 7.70 22.64 2.58
N VAL A 12 8.80 22.80 1.84
CA VAL A 12 9.13 21.82 0.80
C VAL A 12 9.65 20.52 1.44
N PRO A 13 9.54 19.37 0.74
CA PRO A 13 9.96 18.07 1.29
C PRO A 13 11.38 18.05 1.86
N LYS A 14 12.31 18.80 1.23
CA LYS A 14 13.69 18.91 1.71
C LYS A 14 13.75 19.51 3.12
N GLU A 15 13.04 20.59 3.38
CA GLU A 15 13.00 21.27 4.69
C GLU A 15 12.45 20.34 5.79
N ILE A 16 11.39 19.58 5.47
CA ILE A 16 10.82 18.61 6.42
C ILE A 16 11.78 17.45 6.68
N LYS A 17 12.48 16.96 5.66
CA LYS A 17 13.48 15.89 5.82
C LYS A 17 14.69 16.36 6.63
N GLU A 18 15.12 17.60 6.46
CA GLU A 18 16.20 18.21 7.26
C GLU A 18 15.77 18.42 8.73
N GLN A 19 14.52 18.77 8.96
CA GLN A 19 13.98 18.95 10.32
C GLN A 19 13.72 17.61 11.04
N TYR A 20 13.35 16.57 10.30
CA TYR A 20 13.11 15.21 10.82
C TYR A 20 13.94 14.19 10.01
N PRO A 21 15.27 14.20 10.18
CA PRO A 21 16.15 13.37 9.37
C PRO A 21 16.12 11.90 9.79
N LEU A 22 16.41 11.02 8.84
CA LEU A 22 16.81 9.65 9.16
C LEU A 22 18.27 9.63 9.62
N THR A 23 18.55 8.85 10.65
CA THR A 23 19.95 8.52 11.00
C THR A 23 20.56 7.63 9.92
N ALA A 24 21.88 7.64 9.77
CA ALA A 24 22.58 6.79 8.83
C ALA A 24 22.25 5.29 9.04
N ALA A 25 22.09 4.85 10.29
CA ALA A 25 21.73 3.47 10.62
C ALA A 25 20.32 3.11 10.14
N LEU A 26 19.32 3.99 10.32
CA LEU A 26 17.96 3.76 9.84
C LEU A 26 17.88 3.81 8.31
N ALA A 27 18.66 4.69 7.67
CA ALA A 27 18.73 4.74 6.21
C ALA A 27 19.31 3.44 5.63
N GLN A 28 20.36 2.88 6.25
CA GLN A 28 20.95 1.60 5.85
C GLN A 28 19.96 0.44 6.07
N LEU A 29 19.33 0.38 7.25
CA LEU A 29 18.31 -0.62 7.55
C LEU A 29 17.17 -0.61 6.51
N LYS A 30 16.69 0.59 6.15
CA LYS A 30 15.66 0.76 5.12
C LYS A 30 16.16 0.27 3.77
N GLN A 31 17.37 0.58 3.38
CA GLN A 31 17.96 0.14 2.11
C GLN A 31 18.12 -1.39 2.03
N ASP A 32 18.54 -2.03 3.12
CA ASP A 32 18.66 -3.49 3.20
C ASP A 32 17.27 -4.14 3.02
N ARG A 33 16.25 -3.59 3.66
CA ARG A 33 14.87 -4.06 3.49
C ARG A 33 14.34 -3.84 2.07
N ASP A 34 14.64 -2.69 1.44
CA ASP A 34 14.25 -2.43 0.06
C ASP A 34 14.83 -3.48 -0.89
N THR A 35 16.08 -3.87 -0.67
CA THR A 35 16.74 -4.93 -1.46
C THR A 35 16.01 -6.27 -1.28
N MET A 36 15.72 -6.66 -0.03
CA MET A 36 14.98 -7.90 0.26
C MET A 36 13.59 -7.91 -0.39
N ILE A 37 12.89 -6.79 -0.37
CA ILE A 37 11.57 -6.64 -0.98
C ILE A 37 11.67 -6.71 -2.51
N ALA A 38 12.63 -6.00 -3.11
CA ALA A 38 12.87 -6.03 -4.55
C ALA A 38 13.23 -7.45 -5.05
N ASP A 39 13.94 -8.25 -4.24
CA ASP A 39 14.29 -9.63 -4.57
C ASP A 39 13.06 -10.52 -4.73
N VAL A 40 11.99 -10.29 -3.95
CA VAL A 40 10.72 -11.02 -4.12
C VAL A 40 10.05 -10.63 -5.43
N PHE A 41 9.97 -9.33 -5.76
CA PHE A 41 9.32 -8.88 -6.99
C PHE A 41 10.06 -9.32 -8.25
N THR A 42 11.37 -9.44 -8.19
CA THR A 42 12.21 -9.89 -9.30
C THR A 42 12.41 -11.42 -9.37
N GLY A 43 11.80 -12.18 -8.45
CA GLY A 43 11.91 -13.64 -8.40
C GLY A 43 13.25 -14.16 -7.90
N ARG A 44 14.09 -13.33 -7.29
CA ARG A 44 15.35 -13.75 -6.62
C ARG A 44 15.11 -14.33 -5.22
N SER A 45 13.93 -14.14 -4.67
CA SER A 45 13.52 -14.70 -3.39
C SER A 45 12.13 -15.32 -3.52
N ASP A 46 11.96 -16.50 -2.93
CA ASP A 46 10.69 -17.23 -2.88
C ASP A 46 9.80 -16.82 -1.70
N LYS A 47 10.23 -15.85 -0.89
CA LYS A 47 9.41 -15.34 0.22
C LYS A 47 8.17 -14.64 -0.31
N LEU A 48 7.11 -14.62 0.50
CA LEU A 48 5.93 -13.81 0.21
C LEU A 48 5.94 -12.50 1.00
N ILE A 49 5.39 -11.47 0.38
CA ILE A 49 5.19 -10.16 0.99
C ILE A 49 3.79 -10.10 1.60
N LEU A 50 3.70 -9.62 2.83
CA LEU A 50 2.42 -9.32 3.45
C LEU A 50 2.38 -7.84 3.86
N ILE A 51 1.63 -7.05 3.10
CA ILE A 51 1.37 -5.64 3.38
C ILE A 51 0.15 -5.59 4.29
N ILE A 52 0.35 -5.37 5.59
CA ILE A 52 -0.69 -5.57 6.58
C ILE A 52 -0.74 -4.44 7.61
N GLY A 53 -1.92 -3.91 7.87
CA GLY A 53 -2.14 -2.83 8.82
C GLY A 53 -3.49 -2.16 8.69
N PRO A 54 -3.77 -1.10 9.47
CA PRO A 54 -5.06 -0.44 9.50
C PRO A 54 -5.48 0.10 8.13
N CYS A 55 -6.78 0.19 7.92
CA CYS A 55 -7.34 0.81 6.70
C CYS A 55 -6.85 2.26 6.54
N SER A 56 -6.76 3.00 7.64
CA SER A 56 -6.11 4.32 7.72
C SER A 56 -5.40 4.44 9.05
N ALA A 57 -4.19 5.00 9.04
CA ALA A 57 -3.52 5.42 10.26
C ALA A 57 -4.28 6.63 10.84
N ASP A 58 -4.69 6.53 12.10
CA ASP A 58 -5.48 7.55 12.80
C ASP A 58 -4.82 8.03 14.09
N ARG A 59 -4.15 7.12 14.81
CA ARG A 59 -3.49 7.37 16.09
C ARG A 59 -2.07 6.81 16.08
N GLU A 60 -1.09 7.66 16.37
CA GLU A 60 0.32 7.26 16.35
C GLU A 60 0.60 6.13 17.35
N ASP A 61 0.10 6.24 18.59
CA ASP A 61 0.31 5.26 19.67
C ASP A 61 -0.22 3.85 19.30
N ALA A 62 -1.43 3.77 18.78
CA ALA A 62 -2.04 2.50 18.39
C ALA A 62 -1.37 1.88 17.16
N VAL A 63 -0.95 2.71 16.19
CA VAL A 63 -0.19 2.23 15.02
C VAL A 63 1.17 1.71 15.44
N LEU A 64 1.88 2.39 16.33
CA LEU A 64 3.17 1.94 16.83
C LEU A 64 3.07 0.62 17.61
N GLU A 65 2.06 0.47 18.51
CA GLU A 65 1.81 -0.79 19.20
C GLU A 65 1.50 -1.93 18.21
N TYR A 66 0.67 -1.66 17.19
CA TYR A 66 0.38 -2.65 16.16
C TYR A 66 1.64 -3.08 15.41
N CYS A 67 2.49 -2.12 15.02
CA CYS A 67 3.73 -2.40 14.29
C CYS A 67 4.76 -3.13 15.17
N ASP A 68 4.82 -2.85 16.46
CA ASP A 68 5.68 -3.57 17.41
C ASP A 68 5.29 -5.05 17.49
N ARG A 69 3.99 -5.33 17.61
CA ARG A 69 3.48 -6.72 17.56
C ARG A 69 3.79 -7.39 16.21
N LEU A 70 3.72 -6.66 15.09
CA LEU A 70 4.12 -7.18 13.77
C LEU A 70 5.61 -7.51 13.71
N ALA A 71 6.48 -6.74 14.35
CA ALA A 71 7.90 -7.03 14.40
C ALA A 71 8.17 -8.39 15.08
N GLY A 72 7.49 -8.68 16.17
CA GLY A 72 7.56 -10.00 16.79
C GLY A 72 7.06 -11.15 15.92
N LEU A 73 6.07 -10.91 15.03
CA LEU A 73 5.65 -11.89 14.02
C LEU A 73 6.67 -12.01 12.88
N GLN A 74 7.27 -10.89 12.45
CA GLN A 74 8.32 -10.91 11.43
C GLN A 74 9.50 -11.77 11.87
N GLU A 75 9.93 -11.67 13.12
CA GLU A 75 11.01 -12.53 13.65
C GLU A 75 10.67 -14.02 13.55
N LYS A 76 9.42 -14.40 13.88
CA LYS A 76 8.94 -15.79 13.82
C LYS A 76 8.80 -16.35 12.41
N THR A 77 8.66 -15.49 11.39
CA THR A 77 8.34 -15.87 10.00
C THR A 77 9.35 -15.36 8.98
N ALA A 78 10.50 -14.87 9.45
CA ALA A 78 11.50 -14.19 8.62
C ALA A 78 12.11 -15.09 7.52
N ASP A 79 12.06 -16.40 7.68
CA ASP A 79 12.50 -17.37 6.68
C ASP A 79 11.55 -17.44 5.46
N LYS A 80 10.27 -17.11 5.64
CA LYS A 80 9.20 -17.28 4.65
C LYS A 80 8.49 -16.00 4.24
N LEU A 81 8.36 -15.05 5.16
CA LEU A 81 7.59 -13.82 4.94
C LEU A 81 8.41 -12.56 5.10
N ILE A 82 8.04 -11.54 4.35
CA ILE A 82 8.44 -10.14 4.57
C ILE A 82 7.19 -9.34 4.91
N LEU A 83 7.07 -8.95 6.18
CA LEU A 83 5.95 -8.12 6.64
C LEU A 83 6.28 -6.64 6.37
N ILE A 84 5.35 -5.95 5.72
CA ILE A 84 5.42 -4.51 5.47
C ILE A 84 4.21 -3.86 6.17
N PRO A 85 4.43 -3.09 7.25
CA PRO A 85 3.35 -2.38 7.90
C PRO A 85 2.63 -1.45 6.92
N ARG A 86 1.32 -1.63 6.78
CA ARG A 86 0.45 -0.77 6.00
C ARG A 86 0.07 0.44 6.85
N VAL A 87 0.81 1.54 6.68
CA VAL A 87 0.61 2.80 7.41
C VAL A 87 0.06 3.83 6.42
N TYR A 88 -1.22 3.65 6.04
CA TYR A 88 -1.86 4.53 5.07
C TYR A 88 -2.28 5.84 5.73
N THR A 89 -1.64 6.91 5.33
CA THR A 89 -1.82 8.26 5.90
C THR A 89 -2.81 9.12 5.13
N ASN A 90 -3.34 8.59 4.03
CA ASN A 90 -4.33 9.25 3.20
C ASN A 90 -5.56 8.37 2.97
N LYS A 91 -6.73 9.00 2.85
CA LYS A 91 -7.96 8.30 2.48
C LYS A 91 -8.68 9.07 1.38
N PRO A 92 -8.82 8.51 0.16
CA PRO A 92 -9.57 9.15 -0.91
C PRO A 92 -11.05 9.22 -0.55
N ARG A 93 -11.64 10.42 -0.69
CA ARG A 93 -13.06 10.68 -0.39
C ARG A 93 -13.72 11.35 -1.57
N THR A 94 -14.63 10.65 -2.24
CA THR A 94 -15.33 11.14 -3.42
C THR A 94 -16.23 12.33 -3.10
N THR A 95 -16.95 12.27 -1.97
CA THR A 95 -17.87 13.35 -1.52
C THR A 95 -17.20 14.38 -0.61
N GLY A 96 -15.95 14.13 -0.19
CA GLY A 96 -15.23 14.98 0.77
C GLY A 96 -15.65 14.78 2.24
N GLU A 97 -16.60 13.89 2.52
CA GLU A 97 -17.06 13.57 3.88
C GLU A 97 -16.22 12.47 4.54
N GLY A 98 -16.17 12.49 5.88
CA GLY A 98 -15.47 11.52 6.71
C GLY A 98 -13.96 11.78 6.82
N TYR A 99 -13.27 10.94 7.58
CA TYR A 99 -11.82 11.04 7.83
C TYR A 99 -11.01 10.95 6.53
N LYS A 100 -10.15 11.94 6.32
CA LYS A 100 -9.35 12.10 5.08
C LYS A 100 -7.92 11.55 5.22
N GLY A 101 -7.59 10.96 6.36
CA GLY A 101 -6.25 10.46 6.68
C GLY A 101 -5.40 11.46 7.47
N LEU A 102 -4.34 10.95 8.07
CA LEU A 102 -3.45 11.67 8.98
C LEU A 102 -2.82 12.92 8.33
N LEU A 103 -2.52 12.87 7.02
CA LEU A 103 -1.99 14.03 6.30
C LEU A 103 -2.94 15.24 6.33
N HIS A 104 -4.23 15.00 6.24
CA HIS A 104 -5.24 16.06 6.23
C HIS A 104 -5.74 16.43 7.63
N GLN A 105 -5.88 15.43 8.48
CA GLN A 105 -6.50 15.50 9.80
C GLN A 105 -5.66 14.72 10.81
N PRO A 106 -4.55 15.30 11.32
CA PRO A 106 -3.73 14.68 12.37
C PRO A 106 -4.54 14.33 13.61
N ASP A 107 -5.57 15.13 13.89
CA ASP A 107 -6.61 14.85 14.88
C ASP A 107 -7.95 14.66 14.13
N PRO A 108 -8.54 13.45 14.13
CA PRO A 108 -9.77 13.16 13.39
C PRO A 108 -10.97 14.02 13.81
N GLU A 109 -10.94 14.60 15.00
CA GLU A 109 -12.04 15.43 15.57
C GLU A 109 -11.87 16.91 15.28
N LYS A 110 -10.71 17.33 14.76
CA LYS A 110 -10.42 18.72 14.44
C LYS A 110 -10.50 19.00 12.94
N GLN A 111 -10.47 20.29 12.63
CA GLN A 111 -10.35 20.74 11.23
C GLN A 111 -9.02 20.34 10.61
N SER A 112 -8.99 20.25 9.29
CA SER A 112 -7.77 19.90 8.53
C SER A 112 -6.63 20.88 8.78
N ASP A 113 -5.46 20.34 9.12
CA ASP A 113 -4.20 21.07 9.19
C ASP A 113 -3.09 20.33 8.41
N MET A 114 -2.84 20.81 7.19
CA MET A 114 -1.88 20.17 6.28
C MET A 114 -0.42 20.31 6.74
N LEU A 115 -0.07 21.35 7.52
CA LEU A 115 1.29 21.49 8.01
C LEU A 115 1.58 20.47 9.12
N GLU A 116 0.69 20.42 10.11
CA GLU A 116 0.78 19.40 11.16
C GLU A 116 0.68 17.98 10.56
N GLY A 117 -0.15 17.82 9.52
CA GLY A 117 -0.29 16.56 8.80
C GLY A 117 1.00 16.07 8.15
N VAL A 118 1.72 16.95 7.44
CA VAL A 118 3.02 16.61 6.84
C VAL A 118 4.05 16.19 7.89
N ILE A 119 4.06 16.87 9.04
CA ILE A 119 4.94 16.53 10.17
C ILE A 119 4.52 15.20 10.78
N ALA A 120 3.22 15.00 11.03
CA ALA A 120 2.69 13.80 11.65
C ALA A 120 2.96 12.53 10.82
N ILE A 121 2.74 12.58 9.50
CA ILE A 121 3.01 11.42 8.64
C ILE A 121 4.50 11.05 8.64
N ARG A 122 5.39 12.06 8.56
CA ARG A 122 6.82 11.80 8.59
C ARG A 122 7.27 11.19 9.91
N ARG A 123 6.83 11.77 11.04
CA ARG A 123 7.13 11.24 12.38
C ARG A 123 6.64 9.81 12.53
N LEU A 124 5.40 9.52 12.15
CA LEU A 124 4.83 8.19 12.28
C LEU A 124 5.66 7.15 11.51
N HIS A 125 5.95 7.37 10.23
CA HIS A 125 6.75 6.43 9.43
C HIS A 125 8.19 6.29 9.97
N THR A 126 8.80 7.39 10.42
CA THR A 126 10.15 7.35 11.05
C THR A 126 10.12 6.54 12.34
N ASN A 127 9.12 6.76 13.21
CA ASN A 127 8.99 6.07 14.49
C ASN A 127 8.69 4.57 14.30
N VAL A 128 7.87 4.19 13.31
CA VAL A 128 7.69 2.76 12.99
C VAL A 128 9.02 2.12 12.61
N LEU A 129 9.76 2.70 11.69
CA LEU A 129 11.07 2.16 11.29
C LEU A 129 12.06 2.10 12.45
N ALA A 130 12.12 3.16 13.27
CA ALA A 130 13.05 3.25 14.39
C ALA A 130 12.76 2.24 15.51
N ASN A 131 11.48 2.03 15.82
CA ASN A 131 11.08 1.16 16.93
C ASN A 131 11.06 -0.32 16.55
N THR A 132 10.74 -0.63 15.29
CA THR A 132 10.43 -2.00 14.87
C THR A 132 11.40 -2.58 13.84
N GLY A 133 12.22 -1.74 13.22
CA GLY A 133 13.04 -2.14 12.07
C GLY A 133 12.25 -2.42 10.80
N LEU A 134 10.92 -2.23 10.79
CA LEU A 134 10.07 -2.48 9.62
C LEU A 134 9.86 -1.20 8.83
N SER A 135 10.27 -1.21 7.56
CA SER A 135 9.92 -0.17 6.60
C SER A 135 8.47 -0.33 6.13
N THR A 136 7.80 0.76 5.82
CA THR A 136 6.34 0.85 5.71
C THR A 136 5.85 1.00 4.28
N ALA A 137 4.54 0.77 4.10
CA ALA A 137 3.79 1.06 2.88
C ALA A 137 2.81 2.22 3.10
N ASP A 138 2.64 3.08 2.09
CA ASP A 138 1.57 4.09 2.04
C ASP A 138 0.94 4.18 0.65
N GLU A 139 -0.26 4.78 0.55
CA GLU A 139 -0.93 5.07 -0.71
C GLU A 139 -0.56 6.47 -1.21
N MET A 140 -0.05 6.55 -2.42
CA MET A 140 0.20 7.81 -3.11
C MET A 140 -1.13 8.41 -3.59
N LEU A 141 -1.86 9.08 -2.69
CA LEU A 141 -3.10 9.77 -3.04
C LEU A 141 -2.84 10.94 -3.99
N TYR A 142 -1.79 11.70 -3.71
CA TYR A 142 -1.20 12.69 -4.63
C TYR A 142 0.28 12.39 -4.81
N PRO A 143 0.87 12.66 -5.98
CA PRO A 143 2.31 12.57 -6.16
C PRO A 143 3.12 13.41 -5.17
N ASP A 144 2.54 14.51 -4.67
CA ASP A 144 3.15 15.40 -3.70
C ASP A 144 3.43 14.78 -2.34
N ASN A 145 2.50 13.99 -1.80
CA ASN A 145 2.67 13.45 -0.45
C ASN A 145 3.79 12.42 -0.38
N TYR A 146 4.01 11.64 -1.45
CA TYR A 146 5.12 10.70 -1.54
C TYR A 146 6.47 11.38 -1.29
N ARG A 147 6.68 12.60 -1.77
CA ARG A 147 7.97 13.31 -1.67
C ARG A 147 8.43 13.52 -0.22
N TYR A 148 7.50 13.70 0.73
CA TYR A 148 7.83 13.85 2.15
C TYR A 148 8.26 12.53 2.80
N LEU A 149 7.94 11.41 2.17
CA LEU A 149 8.16 10.05 2.69
C LEU A 149 9.08 9.20 1.81
N SER A 150 9.63 9.73 0.71
CA SER A 150 10.35 8.95 -0.32
C SER A 150 11.61 8.25 0.18
N ASP A 151 12.17 8.67 1.31
CA ASP A 151 13.30 8.05 1.98
C ASP A 151 12.89 7.07 3.11
N LEU A 152 11.59 6.85 3.31
CA LEU A 152 11.02 6.02 4.37
C LEU A 152 10.22 4.83 3.82
N LEU A 153 9.45 5.05 2.75
CA LEU A 153 8.56 4.02 2.21
C LEU A 153 9.33 2.92 1.49
N ALA A 154 9.00 1.67 1.78
CA ALA A 154 9.48 0.49 1.07
C ALA A 154 8.49 -0.01 0.02
N TYR A 155 7.27 0.50 0.03
CA TYR A 155 6.22 0.14 -0.90
C TYR A 155 5.23 1.30 -1.08
N VAL A 156 4.81 1.52 -2.31
CA VAL A 156 3.82 2.56 -2.65
C VAL A 156 2.65 1.92 -3.37
N ALA A 157 1.43 2.24 -2.98
CA ALA A 157 0.23 1.85 -3.73
C ALA A 157 -0.35 3.04 -4.50
N VAL A 158 -0.80 2.79 -5.73
CA VAL A 158 -1.64 3.71 -6.49
C VAL A 158 -3.08 3.20 -6.45
N GLY A 159 -3.97 4.00 -5.90
CA GLY A 159 -5.36 3.65 -5.65
C GLY A 159 -6.18 3.46 -6.93
N ALA A 160 -7.29 2.72 -6.82
CA ALA A 160 -8.17 2.40 -7.94
C ALA A 160 -8.81 3.61 -8.63
N ARG A 161 -8.87 4.77 -7.95
CA ARG A 161 -9.37 6.03 -8.53
C ARG A 161 -8.27 6.88 -9.15
N SER A 162 -7.01 6.56 -8.89
CA SER A 162 -5.83 7.31 -9.33
C SER A 162 -5.04 6.60 -10.43
N VAL A 163 -5.28 5.31 -10.65
CA VAL A 163 -4.49 4.47 -11.56
C VAL A 163 -4.53 4.92 -13.02
N GLU A 164 -5.57 5.64 -13.44
CA GLU A 164 -5.69 6.23 -14.79
C GLU A 164 -5.02 7.60 -14.91
N ASN A 165 -4.68 8.23 -13.78
CA ASN A 165 -4.13 9.58 -13.78
C ASN A 165 -2.69 9.58 -14.29
N GLN A 166 -2.41 10.45 -15.28
CA GLN A 166 -1.11 10.52 -15.94
C GLN A 166 0.03 10.89 -14.98
N GLU A 167 -0.19 11.85 -14.08
CA GLU A 167 0.83 12.30 -13.15
C GLU A 167 1.24 11.17 -12.16
N HIS A 168 0.30 10.31 -11.73
CA HIS A 168 0.62 9.15 -10.90
C HIS A 168 1.48 8.13 -11.65
N ARG A 169 1.16 7.85 -12.92
CA ARG A 169 1.91 6.91 -13.75
C ARG A 169 3.32 7.39 -14.00
N LEU A 170 3.47 8.67 -14.37
CA LEU A 170 4.78 9.28 -14.63
C LEU A 170 5.62 9.38 -13.34
N THR A 171 5.01 9.76 -12.21
CA THR A 171 5.71 9.76 -10.92
C THR A 171 6.17 8.36 -10.54
N ALA A 172 5.32 7.34 -10.73
CA ALA A 172 5.66 5.95 -10.43
C ALA A 172 6.89 5.47 -11.22
N SER A 173 7.11 5.96 -12.44
CA SER A 173 8.29 5.62 -13.26
C SER A 173 9.61 6.13 -12.70
N GLY A 174 9.57 7.10 -11.77
CA GLY A 174 10.74 7.65 -11.09
C GLY A 174 10.91 7.17 -9.63
N ILE A 175 10.06 6.26 -9.15
CA ILE A 175 10.13 5.71 -7.79
C ILE A 175 11.05 4.48 -7.79
N ALA A 176 11.96 4.41 -6.81
CA ALA A 176 12.95 3.34 -6.73
C ALA A 176 12.48 2.07 -5.98
N VAL A 177 11.31 2.14 -5.31
CA VAL A 177 10.71 1.01 -4.58
C VAL A 177 9.52 0.43 -5.35
N PRO A 178 9.02 -0.77 -5.01
CA PRO A 178 7.84 -1.35 -5.66
C PRO A 178 6.63 -0.43 -5.60
N VAL A 179 5.97 -0.27 -6.77
CA VAL A 179 4.74 0.50 -6.90
C VAL A 179 3.63 -0.42 -7.39
N GLY A 180 2.63 -0.64 -6.53
CA GLY A 180 1.47 -1.46 -6.86
C GLY A 180 0.36 -0.62 -7.50
N MET A 181 -0.04 -0.98 -8.73
CA MET A 181 -1.15 -0.38 -9.45
C MET A 181 -2.43 -1.17 -9.20
N LYS A 182 -3.39 -0.59 -8.44
CA LYS A 182 -4.69 -1.23 -8.23
C LYS A 182 -5.50 -1.26 -9.52
N ASN A 183 -6.19 -2.36 -9.81
CA ASN A 183 -7.20 -2.31 -10.85
C ASN A 183 -8.24 -1.22 -10.54
N PRO A 184 -8.76 -0.51 -11.57
CA PRO A 184 -9.78 0.52 -11.36
C PRO A 184 -11.05 -0.05 -10.76
N THR A 185 -11.92 0.81 -10.24
CA THR A 185 -13.19 0.39 -9.63
C THR A 185 -14.13 -0.32 -10.60
N SER A 186 -13.97 -0.09 -11.91
CA SER A 186 -14.70 -0.78 -13.00
C SER A 186 -14.24 -2.22 -13.23
N GLY A 187 -13.05 -2.59 -12.76
CA GLY A 187 -12.45 -3.91 -12.97
C GLY A 187 -11.67 -4.06 -14.28
N ASP A 188 -11.47 -3.01 -15.05
CA ASP A 188 -10.74 -3.07 -16.31
C ASP A 188 -9.24 -3.35 -16.09
N ILE A 189 -8.86 -4.60 -16.35
CA ILE A 189 -7.46 -5.06 -16.22
C ILE A 189 -6.55 -4.36 -17.24
N SER A 190 -7.06 -4.01 -18.43
CA SER A 190 -6.25 -3.35 -19.46
C SER A 190 -5.75 -1.99 -19.01
N VAL A 191 -6.57 -1.24 -18.27
CA VAL A 191 -6.21 0.05 -17.67
C VAL A 191 -5.08 -0.13 -16.64
N MET A 192 -5.18 -1.13 -15.77
CA MET A 192 -4.15 -1.46 -14.79
C MET A 192 -2.82 -1.84 -15.48
N LEU A 193 -2.86 -2.72 -16.47
CA LEU A 193 -1.67 -3.15 -17.21
C LEU A 193 -1.04 -2.00 -18.00
N ASN A 194 -1.85 -1.10 -18.58
CA ASN A 194 -1.33 0.11 -19.22
C ASN A 194 -0.66 1.05 -18.23
N SER A 195 -1.15 1.10 -16.98
CA SER A 195 -0.54 1.91 -15.92
C SER A 195 0.80 1.35 -15.48
N ILE A 196 0.92 0.01 -15.40
CA ILE A 196 2.18 -0.67 -15.12
C ILE A 196 3.17 -0.42 -16.26
N LEU A 197 2.73 -0.58 -17.52
CA LEU A 197 3.56 -0.32 -18.70
C LEU A 197 4.12 1.11 -18.67
N ALA A 198 3.26 2.10 -18.41
CA ALA A 198 3.70 3.48 -18.30
C ALA A 198 4.70 3.69 -17.17
N ALA A 199 4.48 3.06 -16.00
CA ALA A 199 5.40 3.17 -14.87
C ALA A 199 6.74 2.46 -15.11
N GLN A 200 6.79 1.41 -15.93
CA GLN A 200 8.04 0.71 -16.27
C GLN A 200 8.85 1.41 -17.36
N HIS A 201 8.28 2.39 -18.07
CA HIS A 201 8.97 3.11 -19.14
C HIS A 201 9.57 4.43 -18.65
N PRO A 202 10.69 4.90 -19.27
CA PRO A 202 11.22 6.23 -19.03
C PRO A 202 10.31 7.32 -19.61
N HIS A 203 10.26 8.47 -18.94
CA HIS A 203 9.45 9.63 -19.36
C HIS A 203 10.18 10.94 -19.09
N THR A 204 9.93 11.93 -19.96
CA THR A 204 10.27 13.33 -19.73
C THR A 204 8.99 14.11 -19.45
N PHE A 205 8.91 14.82 -18.31
CA PHE A 205 7.71 15.58 -17.94
C PHE A 205 8.02 16.71 -16.95
N ILE A 206 7.03 17.59 -16.75
CA ILE A 206 7.13 18.67 -15.77
C ILE A 206 6.76 18.13 -14.39
N TYR A 207 7.73 18.17 -13.48
CA TYR A 207 7.53 17.77 -12.08
C TYR A 207 7.96 18.91 -11.15
N ARG A 208 7.00 19.57 -10.50
CA ARG A 208 7.25 20.65 -9.55
C ARG A 208 8.04 21.84 -10.13
N GLY A 209 7.75 22.20 -11.36
CA GLY A 209 8.44 23.28 -12.05
C GLY A 209 9.83 22.94 -12.58
N TRP A 210 10.18 21.64 -12.57
CA TRP A 210 11.37 21.10 -13.21
C TRP A 210 10.98 20.25 -14.41
N GLU A 211 11.77 20.31 -15.47
CA GLU A 211 11.81 19.27 -16.48
C GLU A 211 12.61 18.08 -15.89
N VAL A 212 11.99 16.91 -15.83
CA VAL A 212 12.62 15.71 -15.25
C VAL A 212 12.56 14.55 -16.21
N ASP A 213 13.63 13.76 -16.22
CA ASP A 213 13.68 12.46 -16.86
C ASP A 213 13.60 11.35 -15.83
N THR A 214 12.79 10.33 -16.11
CA THR A 214 12.74 9.09 -15.32
C THR A 214 13.34 7.94 -16.11
N THR A 215 13.74 6.88 -15.41
CA THR A 215 14.36 5.69 -16.02
C THR A 215 13.40 4.53 -16.18
N GLY A 216 12.17 4.66 -15.68
CA GLY A 216 11.23 3.56 -15.52
C GLY A 216 11.44 2.80 -14.21
N ASN A 217 10.37 2.21 -13.70
CA ASN A 217 10.36 1.41 -12.48
C ASN A 217 10.00 -0.05 -12.80
N PRO A 218 10.99 -0.96 -12.92
CA PRO A 218 10.74 -2.37 -13.25
C PRO A 218 9.99 -3.13 -12.15
N LEU A 219 9.86 -2.54 -10.95
CA LEU A 219 9.12 -3.12 -9.82
C LEU A 219 7.65 -2.65 -9.78
N ALA A 220 7.18 -1.86 -10.76
CA ALA A 220 5.76 -1.53 -10.90
C ALA A 220 4.98 -2.80 -11.26
N HIS A 221 3.90 -3.08 -10.51
CA HIS A 221 3.19 -4.34 -10.57
C HIS A 221 1.68 -4.20 -10.30
N ALA A 222 0.94 -5.29 -10.46
CA ALA A 222 -0.50 -5.35 -10.30
C ALA A 222 -0.93 -5.49 -8.83
N ILE A 223 -2.07 -4.84 -8.48
CA ILE A 223 -2.84 -5.17 -7.27
C ILE A 223 -4.27 -5.48 -7.70
N LEU A 224 -4.73 -6.71 -7.45
CA LEU A 224 -6.14 -7.08 -7.63
C LEU A 224 -6.90 -6.82 -6.33
N ARG A 225 -7.96 -6.00 -6.43
CA ARG A 225 -8.80 -5.59 -5.28
C ARG A 225 -10.29 -5.89 -5.44
N GLY A 226 -10.66 -6.67 -6.50
CA GLY A 226 -12.03 -6.81 -6.94
C GLY A 226 -12.55 -5.53 -7.61
N TYR A 227 -13.79 -5.53 -8.03
CA TYR A 227 -14.41 -4.39 -8.71
C TYR A 227 -15.90 -4.29 -8.38
N VAL A 228 -16.53 -3.22 -8.85
CA VAL A 228 -17.98 -3.05 -8.75
C VAL A 228 -18.55 -3.09 -10.17
N ASN A 229 -19.45 -4.00 -10.41
CA ASN A 229 -20.07 -4.15 -11.72
C ASN A 229 -21.12 -3.04 -11.97
N ARG A 230 -21.70 -3.01 -13.19
CA ARG A 230 -22.72 -2.03 -13.59
C ARG A 230 -24.02 -2.07 -12.76
N HIS A 231 -24.21 -3.13 -11.98
CA HIS A 231 -25.37 -3.30 -11.09
C HIS A 231 -25.06 -2.88 -9.65
N GLY A 232 -23.84 -2.39 -9.35
CA GLY A 232 -23.40 -1.98 -8.02
C GLY A 232 -22.95 -3.15 -7.13
N GLU A 233 -22.78 -4.34 -7.68
CA GLU A 233 -22.36 -5.52 -6.94
C GLU A 233 -20.83 -5.61 -6.87
N ALA A 234 -20.30 -5.97 -5.69
CA ALA A 234 -18.88 -6.26 -5.51
C ALA A 234 -18.55 -7.63 -6.10
N ILE A 235 -17.63 -7.65 -7.06
CA ILE A 235 -17.18 -8.84 -7.76
C ILE A 235 -15.71 -9.09 -7.39
N PRO A 236 -15.36 -10.28 -6.87
CA PRO A 236 -13.98 -10.66 -6.63
C PRO A 236 -13.23 -10.91 -7.95
N ASN A 237 -11.90 -10.79 -7.92
CA ASN A 237 -11.04 -11.07 -9.08
C ASN A 237 -9.73 -11.78 -8.66
N TYR A 238 -9.82 -12.68 -7.68
CA TYR A 238 -8.70 -13.48 -7.15
C TYR A 238 -8.86 -14.99 -7.34
N HIS A 239 -9.92 -15.45 -8.01
CA HIS A 239 -10.11 -16.89 -8.27
C HIS A 239 -9.13 -17.38 -9.33
N PHE A 240 -9.00 -18.70 -9.45
CA PHE A 240 -8.02 -19.36 -10.30
C PHE A 240 -8.05 -18.85 -11.75
N GLU A 241 -9.24 -18.74 -12.33
CA GLU A 241 -9.44 -18.33 -13.72
C GLU A 241 -9.05 -16.86 -13.96
N GLU A 242 -9.38 -15.97 -13.02
CA GLU A 242 -8.98 -14.56 -13.09
C GLU A 242 -7.46 -14.41 -12.96
N LEU A 243 -6.82 -15.19 -12.10
CA LEU A 243 -5.37 -15.16 -11.92
C LEU A 243 -4.64 -15.68 -13.18
N GLU A 244 -5.09 -16.79 -13.78
CA GLU A 244 -4.56 -17.28 -15.06
C GLU A 244 -4.77 -16.28 -16.19
N HIS A 245 -5.96 -15.67 -16.26
CA HIS A 245 -6.25 -14.64 -17.25
C HIS A 245 -5.31 -13.44 -17.09
N LEU A 246 -5.09 -12.98 -15.86
CA LEU A 246 -4.17 -11.87 -15.59
C LEU A 246 -2.74 -12.22 -16.00
N TYR A 247 -2.24 -13.42 -15.65
CA TYR A 247 -0.91 -13.86 -16.04
C TYR A 247 -0.71 -13.79 -17.55
N ASN A 248 -1.64 -14.35 -18.32
CA ASN A 248 -1.59 -14.36 -19.78
C ASN A 248 -1.64 -12.94 -20.38
N ALA A 249 -2.49 -12.07 -19.83
CA ALA A 249 -2.61 -10.68 -20.26
C ALA A 249 -1.34 -9.87 -19.93
N TYR A 250 -0.72 -10.16 -18.80
CA TYR A 250 0.53 -9.54 -18.35
C TYR A 250 1.69 -9.95 -19.26
N ALA A 251 1.83 -11.24 -19.52
CA ALA A 251 2.85 -11.80 -20.41
C ALA A 251 2.72 -11.28 -21.84
N ALA A 252 1.50 -11.19 -22.36
CA ALA A 252 1.22 -10.67 -23.72
C ALA A 252 1.64 -9.21 -23.90
N LYS A 253 1.73 -8.42 -22.81
CA LYS A 253 2.22 -7.02 -22.86
C LYS A 253 3.75 -6.90 -22.81
N GLY A 254 4.47 -7.98 -22.55
CA GLY A 254 5.93 -7.96 -22.46
C GLY A 254 6.44 -7.09 -21.30
N LEU A 255 5.67 -7.00 -20.21
CA LEU A 255 6.04 -6.24 -19.02
C LEU A 255 7.15 -6.96 -18.23
N GLU A 256 8.03 -6.18 -17.60
CA GLU A 256 9.05 -6.72 -16.73
C GLU A 256 8.46 -7.22 -15.40
N ASN A 257 9.05 -8.29 -14.85
CA ASN A 257 8.71 -8.81 -13.52
C ASN A 257 7.20 -9.01 -13.32
N ILE A 258 6.60 -10.01 -14.01
CA ILE A 258 5.19 -10.37 -13.80
C ILE A 258 4.95 -10.59 -12.31
N ALA A 259 4.24 -9.66 -11.66
CA ALA A 259 4.07 -9.66 -10.22
C ALA A 259 2.68 -9.16 -9.82
N LEU A 260 2.13 -9.78 -8.79
CA LEU A 260 0.80 -9.50 -8.26
C LEU A 260 0.80 -9.48 -6.74
N ILE A 261 0.18 -8.46 -6.17
CA ILE A 261 -0.31 -8.45 -4.79
C ILE A 261 -1.83 -8.61 -4.81
N VAL A 262 -2.38 -9.55 -4.04
CA VAL A 262 -3.83 -9.70 -3.90
C VAL A 262 -4.30 -8.92 -2.68
N ASP A 263 -5.13 -7.89 -2.91
CA ASP A 263 -5.82 -7.17 -1.85
C ASP A 263 -7.01 -8.02 -1.37
N ALA A 264 -6.88 -8.60 -0.20
CA ALA A 264 -7.85 -9.54 0.35
C ALA A 264 -9.13 -8.87 0.89
N ASN A 265 -9.16 -7.52 0.96
CA ASN A 265 -10.34 -6.77 1.37
C ASN A 265 -11.07 -6.12 0.18
N HIS A 266 -11.62 -4.93 0.34
CA HIS A 266 -12.35 -4.15 -0.66
C HIS A 266 -13.45 -4.98 -1.36
N SER A 267 -13.49 -4.97 -2.70
CA SER A 267 -14.50 -5.74 -3.44
C SER A 267 -14.22 -7.23 -3.47
N ASN A 268 -12.97 -7.67 -3.25
CA ASN A 268 -12.63 -9.09 -3.13
C ASN A 268 -13.34 -9.77 -1.96
N SER A 269 -13.53 -9.07 -0.84
CA SER A 269 -14.29 -9.55 0.32
C SER A 269 -15.73 -8.99 0.38
N ALA A 270 -16.14 -8.16 -0.59
CA ALA A 270 -17.34 -7.34 -0.49
C ALA A 270 -17.40 -6.54 0.83
N LYS A 271 -16.22 -6.08 1.31
CA LYS A 271 -16.00 -5.42 2.60
C LYS A 271 -16.35 -6.24 3.85
N LYS A 272 -16.53 -7.55 3.70
CA LYS A 272 -16.67 -8.49 4.81
C LYS A 272 -15.26 -8.83 5.32
N TYR A 273 -14.72 -7.99 6.19
CA TYR A 273 -13.31 -8.02 6.60
C TYR A 273 -12.84 -9.39 7.16
N ARG A 274 -13.75 -10.19 7.72
CA ARG A 274 -13.44 -11.54 8.23
C ARG A 274 -13.17 -12.58 7.13
N GLU A 275 -13.48 -12.26 5.87
CA GLU A 275 -13.20 -13.12 4.72
C GLU A 275 -11.72 -13.04 4.28
N GLN A 276 -10.96 -12.04 4.69
CA GLN A 276 -9.58 -11.86 4.26
C GLN A 276 -8.70 -13.10 4.49
N PRO A 277 -8.74 -13.80 5.65
CA PRO A 277 -7.96 -15.03 5.84
C PRO A 277 -8.33 -16.15 4.87
N ARG A 278 -9.62 -16.33 4.58
CA ARG A 278 -10.09 -17.31 3.60
C ARG A 278 -9.55 -17.01 2.20
N ILE A 279 -9.63 -15.75 1.79
CA ILE A 279 -9.18 -15.29 0.47
C ILE A 279 -7.68 -15.56 0.30
N CYS A 280 -6.85 -15.21 1.28
CA CYS A 280 -5.42 -15.51 1.23
C CYS A 280 -5.16 -17.02 1.06
N LYS A 281 -5.86 -17.88 1.79
CA LYS A 281 -5.72 -19.33 1.71
C LYS A 281 -6.16 -19.89 0.34
N GLU A 282 -7.23 -19.35 -0.24
CA GLU A 282 -7.72 -19.74 -1.57
C GLU A 282 -6.71 -19.40 -2.66
N VAL A 283 -6.11 -18.21 -2.60
CA VAL A 283 -5.05 -17.83 -3.55
C VAL A 283 -3.82 -18.72 -3.39
N LEU A 284 -3.39 -19.02 -2.15
CA LEU A 284 -2.28 -19.95 -1.90
C LEU A 284 -2.59 -21.37 -2.41
N HIS A 285 -3.86 -21.80 -2.30
CA HIS A 285 -4.29 -23.05 -2.90
C HIS A 285 -4.14 -23.01 -4.43
N SER A 286 -4.55 -21.93 -5.08
CA SER A 286 -4.36 -21.74 -6.53
C SER A 286 -2.88 -21.77 -6.94
N CYS A 287 -1.98 -21.18 -6.14
CA CYS A 287 -0.53 -21.22 -6.36
C CYS A 287 0.04 -22.65 -6.39
N ARG A 288 -0.58 -23.61 -5.68
CA ARG A 288 -0.14 -25.01 -5.68
C ARG A 288 -0.53 -25.76 -6.96
N HIS A 289 -1.52 -25.27 -7.69
CA HIS A 289 -2.07 -25.92 -8.90
C HIS A 289 -1.64 -25.26 -10.21
N SER A 290 -0.93 -24.11 -10.16
CA SER A 290 -0.43 -23.42 -11.34
C SER A 290 0.92 -22.76 -11.06
N GLU A 291 1.92 -23.06 -11.91
CA GLU A 291 3.21 -22.39 -11.86
C GLU A 291 3.12 -20.93 -12.27
N HIS A 292 2.23 -20.59 -13.20
CA HIS A 292 1.96 -19.22 -13.60
C HIS A 292 1.49 -18.38 -12.41
N ILE A 293 0.47 -18.87 -11.70
CA ILE A 293 -0.07 -18.18 -10.53
C ILE A 293 1.00 -18.09 -9.43
N ARG A 294 1.71 -19.20 -9.15
CA ARG A 294 2.76 -19.24 -8.12
C ARG A 294 3.88 -18.24 -8.41
N SER A 295 4.34 -18.17 -9.65
CA SER A 295 5.41 -17.24 -10.04
C SER A 295 4.97 -15.77 -10.00
N MET A 296 3.70 -15.50 -10.32
CA MET A 296 3.14 -14.16 -10.37
C MET A 296 2.78 -13.62 -8.98
N VAL A 297 2.16 -14.42 -8.12
CA VAL A 297 1.68 -13.97 -6.79
C VAL A 297 2.88 -13.74 -5.88
N LYS A 298 3.13 -12.47 -5.54
CA LYS A 298 4.24 -12.05 -4.65
C LYS A 298 3.77 -11.81 -3.21
N GLY A 299 2.47 -11.80 -2.98
CA GLY A 299 1.93 -11.63 -1.63
C GLY A 299 0.53 -11.06 -1.57
N PHE A 300 0.20 -10.54 -0.39
CA PHE A 300 -1.14 -10.07 -0.06
C PHE A 300 -1.12 -8.67 0.56
N MET A 301 -2.25 -7.98 0.42
CA MET A 301 -2.56 -6.75 1.15
C MET A 301 -3.78 -7.02 2.05
N VAL A 302 -3.63 -6.78 3.35
CA VAL A 302 -4.62 -7.13 4.38
C VAL A 302 -4.92 -5.91 5.26
N GLU A 303 -6.19 -5.62 5.48
CA GLU A 303 -6.63 -4.60 6.43
C GLU A 303 -6.83 -5.21 7.81
N SER A 304 -5.95 -4.82 8.74
CA SER A 304 -5.83 -5.36 10.08
C SER A 304 -5.49 -4.27 11.08
N TYR A 305 -6.00 -4.37 12.31
CA TYR A 305 -5.65 -3.46 13.40
C TYR A 305 -5.64 -4.20 14.74
N LEU A 306 -5.52 -3.48 15.86
CA LEU A 306 -5.53 -4.11 17.19
C LEU A 306 -6.89 -4.72 17.51
N GLU A 307 -7.98 -3.97 17.23
CA GLU A 307 -9.36 -4.40 17.46
C GLU A 307 -10.09 -4.65 16.13
N GLY A 308 -10.90 -5.70 16.08
CA GLY A 308 -11.65 -6.08 14.88
C GLY A 308 -12.84 -5.15 14.60
N GLY A 309 -13.14 -4.98 13.30
CA GLY A 309 -14.25 -4.16 12.84
C GLY A 309 -13.88 -2.70 12.62
N SER A 310 -14.87 -1.81 12.75
CA SER A 310 -14.70 -0.36 12.62
C SER A 310 -15.57 0.37 13.65
N GLN A 311 -15.28 1.64 13.85
CA GLN A 311 -15.99 2.55 14.76
C GLN A 311 -16.26 3.89 14.07
N LYS A 312 -17.14 4.68 14.63
CA LYS A 312 -17.31 6.09 14.23
C LYS A 312 -16.26 6.97 14.91
N ILE A 313 -15.94 8.10 14.29
CA ILE A 313 -15.15 9.15 14.93
C ILE A 313 -15.87 9.56 16.22
N GLY A 314 -15.12 9.67 17.33
CA GLY A 314 -15.67 10.00 18.65
C GLY A 314 -16.10 8.81 19.53
N GLU A 315 -16.03 7.56 19.05
CA GLU A 315 -16.27 6.38 19.90
C GLU A 315 -15.05 5.98 20.74
N HIS A 316 -13.83 6.43 20.36
CA HIS A 316 -12.57 6.31 21.11
C HIS A 316 -12.16 4.88 21.52
N ILE A 317 -12.60 3.84 20.79
CA ILE A 317 -12.10 2.48 21.04
C ILE A 317 -10.67 2.39 20.52
N TYR A 318 -9.72 2.16 21.42
CA TYR A 318 -8.30 2.12 21.10
C TYR A 318 -7.97 1.03 20.08
N GLY A 319 -7.21 1.38 19.04
CA GLY A 319 -6.78 0.43 18.02
C GLY A 319 -7.89 -0.15 17.15
N LYS A 320 -9.06 0.51 17.06
CA LYS A 320 -10.16 0.13 16.18
C LYS A 320 -10.28 1.12 15.03
N SER A 321 -10.41 0.61 13.81
CA SER A 321 -10.44 1.45 12.59
C SER A 321 -11.60 2.46 12.60
N ILE A 322 -11.31 3.72 12.26
CA ILE A 322 -12.32 4.78 12.04
C ILE A 322 -12.71 4.92 10.56
N THR A 323 -12.30 3.97 9.73
CA THR A 323 -12.62 3.91 8.30
C THR A 323 -13.21 2.53 7.94
N ASP A 324 -12.67 1.80 6.94
CA ASP A 324 -13.21 0.48 6.63
C ASP A 324 -12.83 -0.55 7.72
N PRO A 325 -13.70 -1.56 7.98
CA PRO A 325 -13.46 -2.53 9.04
C PRO A 325 -12.26 -3.43 8.75
N CYS A 326 -11.47 -3.71 9.79
CA CYS A 326 -10.24 -4.50 9.78
C CYS A 326 -10.42 -5.81 10.55
N ILE A 327 -9.60 -6.84 10.29
CA ILE A 327 -9.44 -7.97 11.21
C ILE A 327 -8.71 -7.50 12.47
N GLY A 328 -9.00 -8.11 13.61
CA GLY A 328 -8.33 -7.83 14.88
C GLY A 328 -6.99 -8.57 15.01
N TRP A 329 -6.27 -8.27 16.11
CA TRP A 329 -4.92 -8.82 16.30
C TRP A 329 -4.88 -10.34 16.35
N ALA A 330 -5.80 -11.00 17.05
CA ALA A 330 -5.81 -12.47 17.16
C ALA A 330 -5.98 -13.14 15.78
N ASP A 331 -6.86 -12.61 14.93
CA ASP A 331 -7.04 -13.11 13.56
C ASP A 331 -5.80 -12.79 12.69
N THR A 332 -5.12 -11.68 12.96
CA THR A 332 -3.89 -11.26 12.27
C THR A 332 -2.74 -12.22 12.57
N GLU A 333 -2.48 -12.47 13.85
CA GLU A 333 -1.42 -13.41 14.27
C GLU A 333 -1.64 -14.78 13.66
N LYS A 334 -2.86 -15.29 13.78
CA LYS A 334 -3.23 -16.56 13.18
C LYS A 334 -3.03 -16.57 11.66
N LEU A 335 -3.47 -15.53 10.95
CA LEU A 335 -3.33 -15.44 9.48
C LEU A 335 -1.86 -15.46 9.05
N VAL A 336 -1.00 -14.67 9.72
CA VAL A 336 0.43 -14.60 9.40
C VAL A 336 1.09 -15.97 9.58
N LEU A 337 0.82 -16.64 10.69
CA LEU A 337 1.35 -17.98 10.96
C LEU A 337 0.81 -19.03 9.99
N ASP A 338 -0.51 -19.01 9.72
CA ASP A 338 -1.14 -19.92 8.76
C ASP A 338 -0.54 -19.75 7.33
N ILE A 339 -0.28 -18.52 6.89
CA ILE A 339 0.39 -18.25 5.59
C ILE A 339 1.80 -18.85 5.62
N ALA A 340 2.57 -18.59 6.68
CA ALA A 340 3.93 -19.12 6.79
C ALA A 340 3.98 -20.65 6.80
N GLU A 341 2.97 -21.34 7.31
CA GLU A 341 2.88 -22.80 7.26
C GLU A 341 2.49 -23.33 5.88
N LEU A 342 1.75 -22.55 5.10
CA LEU A 342 1.20 -22.97 3.81
C LEU A 342 2.18 -22.83 2.63
N ILE A 343 3.29 -22.09 2.78
CA ILE A 343 4.30 -21.84 1.74
C ILE A 343 5.61 -22.60 1.97
#